data_0dcfd5ea9b200e27163b5dd3abf01005
#
_entry.id   0dcfd5ea9b200e27163b5dd3abf01005
#
_cell.length_a   1.000
_cell.length_b   1.000
_cell.length_c   1.000
_cell.angle_alpha   90.00
_cell.angle_beta   90.00
_cell.angle_gamma   90.00
#
_symmetry.space_group_name_H-M   'P 1'
#
loop_
_entity.id
_entity.type
_entity.pdbx_description
1 polymer ?
#
loop_
_entity_poly.entity_id
_entity_poly.type
_entity_poly.pdbx_seq_one_letter_code
_entity_poly.pdbx_strand_id
1 'polypeptide(L)'
;MKPFGYSYLLDCYEAKDLDNMEKMYRFLESLVNKLDMKLAGNISVIHGPVAFEDGLPIELYGDKAGLTAFAPLITSAIVCHTVFPRNFLTLDVYSCKEYDPKLVFDFTKETYIFEKYEENFIIRGKNY
;
A
#
# COMPACT_ATOMS: atom_id res chain seq x y z
N MET A 1 -24.63 10.99 -12.33
CA MET A 1 -24.01 11.50 -11.09
C MET A 1 -22.71 10.79 -10.85
N LYS A 2 -21.63 11.53 -10.64
CA LYS A 2 -20.34 10.90 -10.37
C LYS A 2 -20.24 10.43 -8.93
N PRO A 3 -19.65 9.26 -8.68
CA PRO A 3 -19.39 8.83 -7.31
C PRO A 3 -18.31 9.71 -6.68
N PHE A 4 -18.16 9.62 -5.36
CA PHE A 4 -17.14 10.38 -4.67
C PHE A 4 -15.74 9.94 -5.09
N GLY A 5 -15.51 8.64 -5.16
CA GLY A 5 -14.19 8.13 -5.48
C GLY A 5 -14.13 6.64 -5.69
N TYR A 6 -12.91 6.12 -5.61
CA TYR A 6 -12.61 4.73 -5.95
C TYR A 6 -11.58 4.16 -4.98
N SER A 7 -11.71 2.87 -4.68
CA SER A 7 -10.73 2.14 -3.89
C SER A 7 -10.26 0.91 -4.67
N TYR A 8 -8.96 0.78 -4.83
CA TYR A 8 -8.34 -0.40 -5.41
C TYR A 8 -7.61 -1.17 -4.31
N LEU A 9 -7.98 -2.42 -4.12
CA LEU A 9 -7.43 -3.30 -3.09
C LEU A 9 -6.70 -4.43 -3.79
N LEU A 10 -5.41 -4.57 -3.49
CA LEU A 10 -4.55 -5.56 -4.12
C LEU A 10 -3.82 -6.37 -3.04
N ASP A 11 -4.03 -7.68 -3.05
CA ASP A 11 -3.34 -8.61 -2.16
C ASP A 11 -2.38 -9.44 -3.01
N CYS A 12 -1.10 -9.41 -2.64
CA CYS A 12 -0.03 -10.03 -3.42
C CYS A 12 0.63 -11.14 -2.63
N TYR A 13 0.80 -12.29 -3.26
CA TYR A 13 1.42 -13.47 -2.66
C TYR A 13 2.73 -13.77 -3.36
N GLU A 14 3.65 -14.38 -2.60
CA GLU A 14 4.99 -14.71 -3.11
C GLU A 14 5.71 -13.46 -3.64
N ALA A 15 5.51 -12.35 -2.94
CA ALA A 15 6.13 -11.09 -3.28
C ALA A 15 7.58 -11.05 -2.78
N LYS A 16 8.42 -10.23 -3.41
CA LYS A 16 9.86 -10.19 -3.17
C LYS A 16 10.30 -8.89 -2.51
N ASP A 17 11.40 -8.99 -1.73
CA ASP A 17 12.10 -7.83 -1.18
C ASP A 17 11.19 -6.94 -0.31
N LEU A 18 10.48 -7.57 0.61
CA LEU A 18 9.46 -6.91 1.42
C LEU A 18 9.99 -6.22 2.67
N ASP A 19 11.27 -6.43 3.03
CA ASP A 19 11.88 -5.83 4.21
C ASP A 19 12.90 -4.76 3.79
N ASN A 20 12.43 -3.78 3.02
CA ASN A 20 13.28 -2.70 2.54
C ASN A 20 12.51 -1.39 2.65
N MET A 21 12.78 -0.64 3.71
CA MET A 21 12.04 0.59 4.02
C MET A 21 12.26 1.67 2.96
N GLU A 22 13.49 1.81 2.47
CA GLU A 22 13.78 2.80 1.44
C GLU A 22 13.05 2.50 0.14
N LYS A 23 13.05 1.23 -0.25
CA LYS A 23 12.33 0.79 -1.45
C LYS A 23 10.82 1.07 -1.33
N MET A 24 10.25 0.80 -0.15
CA MET A 24 8.83 1.07 0.10
C MET A 24 8.54 2.57 0.01
N TYR A 25 9.38 3.40 0.59
CA TYR A 25 9.22 4.85 0.50
C TYR A 25 9.23 5.32 -0.96
N ARG A 26 10.21 4.85 -1.73
CA ARG A 26 10.34 5.21 -3.15
C ARG A 26 9.19 4.66 -3.99
N PHE A 27 8.70 3.48 -3.64
CA PHE A 27 7.54 2.88 -4.31
C PHE A 27 6.32 3.78 -4.15
N LEU A 28 6.01 4.20 -2.92
CA LEU A 28 4.86 5.07 -2.67
C LEU A 28 5.03 6.43 -3.34
N GLU A 29 6.20 7.03 -3.24
CA GLU A 29 6.49 8.33 -3.88
C GLU A 29 6.30 8.24 -5.39
N SER A 30 6.84 7.19 -6.00
CA SER A 30 6.70 6.99 -7.45
C SER A 30 5.27 6.71 -7.85
N LEU A 31 4.54 5.94 -7.06
CA LEU A 31 3.14 5.63 -7.33
C LEU A 31 2.28 6.89 -7.29
N VAL A 32 2.49 7.75 -6.30
CA VAL A 32 1.79 9.04 -6.22
C VAL A 32 2.02 9.86 -7.48
N ASN A 33 3.28 9.93 -7.94
CA ASN A 33 3.63 10.67 -9.15
C ASN A 33 3.02 10.05 -10.41
N LYS A 34 3.06 8.73 -10.53
CA LYS A 34 2.49 8.02 -11.67
C LYS A 34 0.98 8.21 -11.78
N LEU A 35 0.31 8.32 -10.64
CA LEU A 35 -1.13 8.54 -10.59
C LEU A 35 -1.50 10.03 -10.73
N ASP A 36 -0.50 10.90 -10.88
CA ASP A 36 -0.69 12.36 -10.95
C ASP A 36 -1.48 12.87 -9.74
N MET A 37 -1.14 12.36 -8.58
CA MET A 37 -1.74 12.76 -7.30
C MET A 37 -0.75 13.61 -6.52
N LYS A 38 -1.23 14.26 -5.45
CA LYS A 38 -0.39 15.14 -4.63
C LYS A 38 -0.44 14.72 -3.17
N LEU A 39 0.74 14.69 -2.55
CA LEU A 39 0.85 14.42 -1.12
C LEU A 39 0.25 15.58 -0.32
N ALA A 40 -0.53 15.21 0.71
CA ALA A 40 -1.05 16.16 1.69
C ALA A 40 -0.17 16.22 2.95
N GLY A 41 0.79 15.31 3.04
CA GLY A 41 1.71 15.21 4.17
C GLY A 41 2.86 14.28 3.81
N ASN A 42 3.66 13.93 4.81
CA ASN A 42 4.82 13.08 4.59
C ASN A 42 4.43 11.61 4.41
N ILE A 43 5.16 10.92 3.55
CA ILE A 43 5.09 9.47 3.47
C ILE A 43 5.73 8.90 4.73
N SER A 44 5.06 7.95 5.36
CA SER A 44 5.56 7.26 6.54
C SER A 44 5.78 5.79 6.23
N VAL A 45 6.92 5.25 6.67
CA VAL A 45 7.20 3.82 6.58
C VAL A 45 7.64 3.36 7.97
N ILE A 46 6.88 2.44 8.55
CA ILE A 46 7.10 1.97 9.92
C ILE A 46 7.45 0.49 9.85
N HIS A 47 8.53 0.12 10.52
CA HIS A 47 8.97 -1.27 10.61
C HIS A 47 8.46 -1.89 11.92
N GLY A 48 7.61 -2.87 11.85
CA GLY A 48 7.23 -3.68 12.99
C GLY A 48 8.13 -4.90 13.09
N PRO A 49 8.64 -5.26 14.25
CA PRO A 49 8.25 -4.80 15.59
C PRO A 49 8.94 -3.53 16.08
N VAL A 50 9.86 -2.94 15.30
CA VAL A 50 10.64 -1.77 15.76
C VAL A 50 9.75 -0.63 16.24
N ALA A 51 8.61 -0.42 15.61
CA ALA A 51 7.68 0.65 15.97
C ALA A 51 7.12 0.51 17.39
N PHE A 52 7.30 -0.64 18.03
CA PHE A 52 6.73 -0.95 19.33
C PHE A 52 7.81 -1.33 20.33
N GLU A 53 8.95 -0.67 20.29
CA GLU A 53 10.06 -0.94 21.20
C GLU A 53 9.65 -0.93 22.67
N ASP A 54 8.63 -0.16 23.02
CA ASP A 54 8.25 0.07 24.41
C ASP A 54 7.35 -1.00 25.00
N GLY A 55 6.94 -2.01 24.28
CA GLY A 55 5.96 -2.79 24.94
C GLY A 55 5.60 -4.14 24.44
N LEU A 56 5.72 -4.44 23.19
CA LEU A 56 5.27 -5.73 22.70
C LEU A 56 6.45 -6.62 22.34
N PRO A 57 6.54 -7.81 22.95
CA PRO A 57 7.59 -8.77 22.60
C PRO A 57 7.52 -9.11 21.11
N ILE A 58 8.67 -9.32 20.49
CA ILE A 58 8.76 -9.73 19.08
C ILE A 58 7.91 -10.96 18.81
N GLU A 59 7.78 -11.85 19.78
CA GLU A 59 7.00 -13.09 19.65
C GLU A 59 5.53 -12.81 19.34
N LEU A 60 5.02 -11.65 19.73
CA LEU A 60 3.63 -11.31 19.43
C LEU A 60 3.41 -10.96 17.96
N TYR A 61 4.46 -10.61 17.26
CA TYR A 61 4.36 -10.36 15.81
C TYR A 61 4.44 -11.66 15.02
N GLY A 62 5.25 -12.62 15.51
CA GLY A 62 5.38 -13.92 14.89
C GLY A 62 5.53 -13.81 13.38
N ASP A 63 4.59 -14.41 12.65
CA ASP A 63 4.58 -14.40 11.20
C ASP A 63 3.94 -13.15 10.59
N LYS A 64 3.68 -12.12 11.40
CA LYS A 64 3.09 -10.86 10.94
C LYS A 64 4.06 -9.68 10.94
N ALA A 65 5.34 -9.94 11.19
CA ALA A 65 6.35 -8.88 11.15
C ALA A 65 6.44 -8.29 9.74
N GLY A 66 6.51 -6.97 9.65
CA GLY A 66 6.54 -6.34 8.34
C GLY A 66 6.57 -4.83 8.39
N LEU A 67 6.37 -4.21 7.23
CA LEU A 67 6.27 -2.77 7.08
C LEU A 67 4.82 -2.33 7.04
N THR A 68 4.56 -1.16 7.64
CA THR A 68 3.31 -0.42 7.45
C THR A 68 3.69 0.91 6.81
N ALA A 69 3.17 1.18 5.63
CA ALA A 69 3.51 2.38 4.89
C ALA A 69 2.25 3.16 4.50
N PHE A 70 2.36 4.47 4.54
CA PHE A 70 1.22 5.34 4.36
C PHE A 70 1.63 6.60 3.60
N ALA A 71 0.88 6.90 2.53
CA ALA A 71 1.02 8.15 1.79
C ALA A 71 -0.30 8.93 1.87
N PRO A 72 -0.36 9.99 2.72
CA PRO A 72 -1.55 10.82 2.78
C PRO A 72 -1.63 11.69 1.53
N LEU A 73 -2.78 11.67 0.86
CA LEU A 73 -3.03 12.45 -0.34
C LEU A 73 -4.13 13.48 -0.07
N ILE A 74 -4.24 14.45 -0.93
CA ILE A 74 -5.35 15.40 -0.82
C ILE A 74 -6.64 14.64 -1.07
N THR A 75 -7.46 14.51 -0.02
CA THR A 75 -8.73 13.76 0.02
C THR A 75 -8.61 12.27 -0.35
N SER A 76 -7.44 11.69 -0.15
CA SER A 76 -7.16 10.31 -0.57
C SER A 76 -6.03 9.72 0.27
N ALA A 77 -5.71 8.46 0.06
CA ALA A 77 -4.59 7.82 0.75
C ALA A 77 -4.14 6.56 0.02
N ILE A 78 -2.86 6.25 0.16
CA ILE A 78 -2.31 4.95 -0.25
C ILE A 78 -1.75 4.31 1.01
N VAL A 79 -2.14 3.06 1.26
CA VAL A 79 -1.66 2.28 2.40
C VAL A 79 -1.08 0.98 1.89
N CYS A 80 0.10 0.62 2.35
CA CYS A 80 0.76 -0.61 1.95
C CYS A 80 1.31 -1.32 3.17
N HIS A 81 1.04 -2.61 3.29
CA HIS A 81 1.60 -3.45 4.34
C HIS A 81 2.38 -4.59 3.71
N THR A 82 3.52 -4.92 4.29
CA THR A 82 4.23 -6.14 3.95
C THR A 82 4.30 -7.06 5.16
N VAL A 83 4.30 -8.36 4.91
CA VAL A 83 4.44 -9.38 5.94
C VAL A 83 5.57 -10.29 5.49
N PHE A 84 6.78 -10.08 6.03
CA PHE A 84 8.00 -10.76 5.54
C PHE A 84 7.92 -12.28 5.63
N PRO A 85 7.51 -12.86 6.79
CA PRO A 85 7.53 -14.31 6.92
C PRO A 85 6.57 -15.04 5.98
N ARG A 86 5.59 -14.31 5.42
CA ARG A 86 4.60 -14.87 4.51
C ARG A 86 4.79 -14.45 3.07
N ASN A 87 5.79 -13.63 2.78
CA ASN A 87 6.01 -13.06 1.45
C ASN A 87 4.74 -12.39 0.90
N PHE A 88 4.04 -11.69 1.77
CA PHE A 88 2.71 -11.15 1.52
C PHE A 88 2.73 -9.63 1.56
N LEU A 89 2.01 -9.00 0.63
CA LEU A 89 1.89 -7.55 0.56
C LEU A 89 0.43 -7.21 0.28
N THR A 90 -0.07 -6.19 0.98
CA THR A 90 -1.38 -5.61 0.66
C THR A 90 -1.21 -4.16 0.29
N LEU A 91 -2.00 -3.70 -0.68
CA LEU A 91 -1.96 -2.33 -1.16
C LEU A 91 -3.39 -1.82 -1.31
N ASP A 92 -3.67 -0.68 -0.69
CA ASP A 92 -4.95 0.00 -0.78
C ASP A 92 -4.72 1.38 -1.37
N VAL A 93 -5.39 1.67 -2.48
CA VAL A 93 -5.37 3.00 -3.11
C VAL A 93 -6.77 3.56 -3.09
N TYR A 94 -7.02 4.55 -2.24
CA TYR A 94 -8.30 5.24 -2.16
C TYR A 94 -8.13 6.66 -2.68
N SER A 95 -8.92 7.04 -3.68
CA SER A 95 -8.84 8.38 -4.26
C SER A 95 -10.20 8.90 -4.71
N CYS A 96 -10.42 10.19 -4.48
CA CYS A 96 -11.57 10.88 -5.07
C CYS A 96 -11.32 11.24 -6.54
N LYS A 97 -10.09 11.12 -7.01
CA LYS A 97 -9.73 11.31 -8.40
C LYS A 97 -9.77 9.98 -9.13
N GLU A 98 -10.30 9.98 -10.34
CA GLU A 98 -10.26 8.78 -11.18
C GLU A 98 -8.81 8.41 -11.49
N TYR A 99 -8.55 7.11 -11.48
CA TYR A 99 -7.24 6.57 -11.84
C TYR A 99 -7.43 5.18 -12.44
N ASP A 100 -6.41 4.72 -13.17
CA ASP A 100 -6.42 3.40 -13.79
C ASP A 100 -5.81 2.37 -12.81
N PRO A 101 -6.61 1.43 -12.29
CA PRO A 101 -6.08 0.41 -11.39
C PRO A 101 -5.04 -0.48 -12.06
N LYS A 102 -5.07 -0.62 -13.39
CA LYS A 102 -4.06 -1.39 -14.11
C LYS A 102 -2.67 -0.76 -13.97
N LEU A 103 -2.58 0.55 -13.94
CA LEU A 103 -1.31 1.23 -13.71
C LEU A 103 -0.75 0.87 -12.33
N VAL A 104 -1.62 0.86 -11.31
CA VAL A 104 -1.24 0.48 -9.96
C VAL A 104 -0.77 -0.97 -9.92
N PHE A 105 -1.52 -1.87 -10.54
CA PHE A 105 -1.17 -3.28 -10.61
C PHE A 105 0.18 -3.49 -11.29
N ASP A 106 0.35 -2.93 -12.48
CA ASP A 106 1.57 -3.13 -13.27
C ASP A 106 2.80 -2.62 -12.54
N PHE A 107 2.72 -1.45 -11.93
CA PHE A 107 3.84 -0.88 -11.19
C PHE A 107 4.17 -1.69 -9.93
N THR A 108 3.17 -2.18 -9.23
CA THR A 108 3.36 -3.02 -8.06
C THR A 108 3.99 -4.36 -8.46
N LYS A 109 3.53 -4.96 -9.55
CA LYS A 109 4.08 -6.21 -10.08
C LYS A 109 5.54 -6.05 -10.48
N GLU A 110 5.87 -4.95 -11.14
CA GLU A 110 7.24 -4.64 -11.54
C GLU A 110 8.16 -4.45 -10.33
N THR A 111 7.66 -3.80 -9.28
CA THR A 111 8.45 -3.47 -8.10
C THR A 111 8.65 -4.68 -7.18
N TYR A 112 7.61 -5.44 -6.90
CA TYR A 112 7.63 -6.50 -5.88
C TYR A 112 7.52 -7.91 -6.42
N ILE A 113 7.35 -8.07 -7.72
CA ILE A 113 7.47 -9.36 -8.44
C ILE A 113 6.70 -10.48 -7.72
N PHE A 114 5.41 -10.26 -7.50
CA PHE A 114 4.55 -11.28 -6.87
C PHE A 114 4.07 -12.30 -7.91
N GLU A 115 3.73 -13.51 -7.44
CA GLU A 115 3.30 -14.59 -8.34
C GLU A 115 1.79 -14.73 -8.42
N LYS A 116 1.11 -14.50 -7.30
CA LYS A 116 -0.35 -14.66 -7.19
C LYS A 116 -0.94 -13.41 -6.57
N TYR A 117 -2.18 -13.13 -6.89
CA TYR A 117 -2.83 -11.94 -6.37
C TYR A 117 -4.34 -12.09 -6.33
N GLU A 118 -4.96 -11.23 -5.54
CA GLU A 118 -6.40 -10.98 -5.54
C GLU A 118 -6.60 -9.49 -5.62
N GLU A 119 -7.63 -9.03 -6.34
CA GLU A 119 -7.87 -7.61 -6.49
C GLU A 119 -9.34 -7.27 -6.48
N ASN A 120 -9.66 -6.07 -6.00
CA ASN A 120 -11.01 -5.52 -6.00
C ASN A 120 -10.93 -4.04 -6.33
N PHE A 121 -11.82 -3.59 -7.21
CA PHE A 121 -11.96 -2.17 -7.50
C PHE A 121 -13.36 -1.74 -7.11
N ILE A 122 -13.46 -0.84 -6.14
CA ILE A 122 -14.71 -0.50 -5.47
C ILE A 122 -15.05 0.96 -5.73
N ILE A 123 -16.27 1.20 -6.17
CA ILE A 123 -16.80 2.56 -6.32
C ILE A 123 -17.28 3.03 -4.95
N ARG A 124 -16.80 4.20 -4.53
CA ARG A 124 -17.07 4.78 -3.22
C ARG A 124 -17.98 6.00 -3.35
N GLY A 125 -18.93 6.11 -2.41
CA GLY A 125 -19.85 7.25 -2.41
C GLY A 125 -20.66 7.32 -3.68
N LYS A 126 -21.37 6.24 -4.02
CA LYS A 126 -22.16 6.16 -5.26
C LYS A 126 -23.24 7.23 -5.33
N ASN A 127 -23.72 7.65 -4.17
CA ASN A 127 -24.80 8.64 -4.07
C ASN A 127 -24.28 9.99 -3.57
N TYR A 128 -23.00 10.23 -3.70
CA TYR A 128 -22.41 11.50 -3.29
C TYR A 128 -22.90 12.63 -4.19
#